data_38e15feb1a4e55dc97f865e8c406a22f
#
_entry.id   38e15feb1a4e55dc97f865e8c406a22f
#
_cell.length_a   1.000
_cell.length_b   1.000
_cell.length_c   1.000
_cell.angle_alpha   90.00
_cell.angle_beta   90.00
_cell.angle_gamma   90.00
#
_symmetry.space_group_name_H-M   'P 1'
#
loop_
_entity.id
_entity.type
_entity.pdbx_description
1 polymer ?
#
loop_
_entity_poly.entity_id
_entity_poly.type
_entity_poly.pdbx_seq_one_letter_code
_entity_poly.pdbx_strand_id
1 'polypeptide(L)'
;IRDRALSVIGIALFAFFAAKLMSLIGRKLGFIYASIGTCFASLLTAYSIIIESFILYNLGCFLIGGGIAFSHQYRFAAVEVVDKDYAPKAISIILLAGIGSAFIGPNIANISKGFIPDHMYAGSYLALAMLSISSTIFLFFFQEPKKTLNNQYKTGRSFFELMSQPRFLQALVASAFAYAVMTFLMTATPISMHLMEKISLSKTGLVIQLHIAAMFLPSLVTGNLVKRFGHSKIMYTGVLLFLVTIITSLFEQNFNNYLIALIFLGLGWNFLFISGTSLLVLCY
;
A
#
# COMPACT_ATOMS: atom_id res chain seq x y z
N ILE A 1 7.53 16.64 -2.47
CA ILE A 1 7.00 16.42 -1.10
C ILE A 1 5.50 16.73 -1.05
N ARG A 2 5.04 17.88 -1.61
CA ARG A 2 3.61 18.28 -1.57
C ARG A 2 2.71 17.31 -2.35
N ASP A 3 3.13 16.82 -3.48
CA ASP A 3 2.43 15.84 -4.33
C ASP A 3 2.20 14.50 -3.63
N ARG A 4 3.21 13.98 -2.92
CA ARG A 4 3.08 12.80 -2.08
C ARG A 4 2.09 13.01 -0.93
N ALA A 5 2.14 14.18 -0.27
CA ALA A 5 1.20 14.50 0.80
C ALA A 5 -0.25 14.50 0.29
N LEU A 6 -0.52 15.06 -0.89
CA LEU A 6 -1.85 15.07 -1.47
C LEU A 6 -2.35 13.67 -1.87
N SER A 7 -1.47 12.82 -2.39
CA SER A 7 -1.82 11.41 -2.64
C SER A 7 -2.19 10.68 -1.35
N VAL A 8 -1.45 10.91 -0.24
CA VAL A 8 -1.76 10.32 1.07
C VAL A 8 -3.10 10.84 1.62
N ILE A 9 -3.36 12.13 1.48
CA ILE A 9 -4.67 12.72 1.85
C ILE A 9 -5.79 12.10 1.00
N GLY A 10 -5.56 11.91 -0.31
CA GLY A 10 -6.46 11.19 -1.20
C GLY A 10 -6.75 9.78 -0.70
N ILE A 11 -5.72 9.00 -0.35
CA ILE A 11 -5.89 7.66 0.22
C ILE A 11 -6.78 7.70 1.47
N ALA A 12 -6.50 8.61 2.40
CA ALA A 12 -7.22 8.69 3.67
C ALA A 12 -8.70 9.04 3.47
N LEU A 13 -9.00 10.06 2.66
CA LEU A 13 -10.37 10.49 2.40
C LEU A 13 -11.17 9.45 1.60
N PHE A 14 -10.57 8.90 0.55
CA PHE A 14 -11.25 7.92 -0.30
C PHE A 14 -11.36 6.54 0.34
N ALA A 15 -10.61 6.21 1.39
CA ALA A 15 -10.73 4.92 2.08
C ALA A 15 -12.15 4.68 2.62
N PHE A 16 -12.77 5.71 3.21
CA PHE A 16 -14.15 5.63 3.69
C PHE A 16 -15.15 5.47 2.53
N PHE A 17 -14.98 6.27 1.47
CA PHE A 17 -15.84 6.19 0.28
C PHE A 17 -15.69 4.85 -0.42
N ALA A 18 -14.47 4.30 -0.52
CA ALA A 18 -14.22 2.99 -1.11
C ALA A 18 -14.97 1.88 -0.38
N ALA A 19 -14.88 1.84 0.95
CA ALA A 19 -15.60 0.86 1.75
C ALA A 19 -17.11 0.97 1.57
N LYS A 20 -17.67 2.19 1.66
CA LYS A 20 -19.10 2.46 1.50
C LYS A 20 -19.59 2.12 0.09
N LEU A 21 -18.89 2.58 -0.94
CA LEU A 21 -19.28 2.31 -2.33
C LEU A 21 -19.28 0.81 -2.61
N MET A 22 -18.23 0.09 -2.20
CA MET A 22 -18.14 -1.37 -2.41
C MET A 22 -19.19 -2.15 -1.63
N SER A 23 -19.68 -1.65 -0.49
CA SER A 23 -20.80 -2.27 0.21
C SER A 23 -22.13 -2.15 -0.55
N LEU A 24 -22.31 -1.08 -1.35
CA LEU A 24 -23.51 -0.82 -2.11
C LEU A 24 -23.51 -1.53 -3.49
N ILE A 25 -22.42 -1.40 -4.25
CA ILE A 25 -22.36 -1.88 -5.63
C ILE A 25 -21.60 -3.20 -5.81
N GLY A 26 -21.00 -3.73 -4.74
CA GLY A 26 -20.15 -4.92 -4.76
C GLY A 26 -18.68 -4.62 -5.00
N ARG A 27 -17.84 -5.63 -4.73
CA ARG A 27 -16.38 -5.52 -4.84
C ARG A 27 -15.94 -5.35 -6.30
N LYS A 28 -16.49 -6.16 -7.20
CA LYS A 28 -16.12 -6.15 -8.63
C LYS A 28 -16.32 -4.79 -9.28
N LEU A 29 -17.53 -4.25 -9.18
CA LEU A 29 -17.82 -2.94 -9.77
C LEU A 29 -17.03 -1.83 -9.11
N GLY A 30 -16.85 -1.87 -7.79
CA GLY A 30 -16.02 -0.92 -7.05
C GLY A 30 -14.58 -0.89 -7.55
N PHE A 31 -13.97 -2.05 -7.80
CA PHE A 31 -12.61 -2.14 -8.35
C PHE A 31 -12.54 -1.67 -9.80
N ILE A 32 -13.52 -2.01 -10.64
CA ILE A 32 -13.56 -1.55 -12.04
C ILE A 32 -13.66 -0.02 -12.11
N TYR A 33 -14.59 0.58 -11.37
CA TYR A 33 -14.71 2.04 -11.34
C TYR A 33 -13.48 2.75 -10.81
N ALA A 34 -12.84 2.19 -9.78
CA ALA A 34 -11.59 2.73 -9.26
C ALA A 34 -10.46 2.65 -10.28
N SER A 35 -10.35 1.55 -11.02
CA SER A 35 -9.34 1.37 -12.05
C SER A 35 -9.52 2.35 -13.21
N ILE A 36 -10.75 2.52 -13.69
CA ILE A 36 -11.09 3.51 -14.71
C ILE A 36 -10.83 4.94 -14.19
N GLY A 37 -11.25 5.23 -12.95
CA GLY A 37 -10.99 6.53 -12.32
C GLY A 37 -9.50 6.82 -12.19
N THR A 38 -8.68 5.81 -11.84
CA THR A 38 -7.22 5.95 -11.78
C THR A 38 -6.62 6.21 -13.16
N CYS A 39 -7.15 5.58 -14.22
CA CYS A 39 -6.75 5.88 -15.58
C CYS A 39 -6.98 7.35 -15.93
N PHE A 40 -8.18 7.86 -15.69
CA PHE A 40 -8.50 9.28 -15.93
C PHE A 40 -7.64 10.23 -15.09
N ALA A 41 -7.42 9.91 -13.81
CA ALA A 41 -6.55 10.69 -12.93
C ALA A 41 -5.10 10.73 -13.44
N SER A 42 -4.60 9.60 -13.95
CA SER A 42 -3.26 9.50 -14.53
C SER A 42 -3.13 10.30 -15.84
N LEU A 43 -4.15 10.25 -16.71
CA LEU A 43 -4.21 11.08 -17.92
C LEU A 43 -4.25 12.56 -17.58
N LEU A 44 -5.06 12.96 -16.57
CA LEU A 44 -5.12 14.33 -16.08
C LEU A 44 -3.74 14.79 -15.57
N THR A 45 -3.04 13.92 -14.83
CA THR A 45 -1.69 14.22 -14.32
C THR A 45 -0.68 14.35 -15.46
N ALA A 46 -0.72 13.47 -16.47
CA ALA A 46 0.12 13.60 -17.66
C ALA A 46 -0.14 14.92 -18.40
N TYR A 47 -1.41 15.25 -18.63
CA TYR A 47 -1.82 16.50 -19.28
C TYR A 47 -1.38 17.74 -18.48
N SER A 48 -1.50 17.69 -17.15
CA SER A 48 -1.09 18.80 -16.29
C SER A 48 0.40 19.12 -16.37
N ILE A 49 1.24 18.12 -16.62
CA ILE A 49 2.69 18.31 -16.86
C ILE A 49 2.90 19.02 -18.19
N ILE A 50 2.16 18.64 -19.24
CA ILE A 50 2.28 19.22 -20.59
C ILE A 50 1.90 20.70 -20.58
N ILE A 51 0.85 21.07 -19.86
CA ILE A 51 0.41 22.48 -19.75
C ILE A 51 1.05 23.23 -18.57
N GLU A 52 2.00 22.61 -17.87
CA GLU A 52 2.73 23.16 -16.72
C GLU A 52 1.83 23.64 -15.57
N SER A 53 0.64 23.03 -15.41
CA SER A 53 -0.34 23.40 -14.38
C SER A 53 -0.11 22.66 -13.08
N PHE A 54 0.46 23.34 -12.08
CA PHE A 54 0.69 22.80 -10.74
C PHE A 54 -0.60 22.40 -10.02
N ILE A 55 -1.68 23.15 -10.23
CA ILE A 55 -2.98 22.88 -9.58
C ILE A 55 -3.56 21.56 -10.12
N LEU A 56 -3.60 21.39 -11.44
CA LEU A 56 -4.11 20.16 -12.06
C LEU A 56 -3.22 18.94 -11.72
N TYR A 57 -1.90 19.13 -11.63
CA TYR A 57 -0.98 18.09 -11.20
C TYR A 57 -1.32 17.59 -9.78
N ASN A 58 -1.52 18.50 -8.85
CA ASN A 58 -1.89 18.16 -7.48
C ASN A 58 -3.27 17.50 -7.39
N LEU A 59 -4.24 17.94 -8.18
CA LEU A 59 -5.55 17.32 -8.28
C LEU A 59 -5.43 15.88 -8.82
N GLY A 60 -4.63 15.68 -9.87
CA GLY A 60 -4.37 14.34 -10.43
C GLY A 60 -3.73 13.42 -9.40
N CYS A 61 -2.71 13.88 -8.68
CA CYS A 61 -2.07 13.11 -7.60
C CYS A 61 -3.05 12.76 -6.46
N PHE A 62 -3.93 13.68 -6.08
CA PHE A 62 -4.98 13.44 -5.09
C PHE A 62 -5.95 12.34 -5.55
N LEU A 63 -6.41 12.39 -6.81
CA LEU A 63 -7.31 11.39 -7.38
C LEU A 63 -6.65 10.03 -7.55
N ILE A 64 -5.36 9.96 -7.93
CA ILE A 64 -4.57 8.72 -7.95
C ILE A 64 -4.54 8.11 -6.54
N GLY A 65 -4.37 8.95 -5.50
CA GLY A 65 -4.49 8.52 -4.11
C GLY A 65 -5.82 7.85 -3.81
N GLY A 66 -6.92 8.36 -4.38
CA GLY A 66 -8.23 7.71 -4.33
C GLY A 66 -8.22 6.29 -4.90
N GLY A 67 -7.65 6.09 -6.08
CA GLY A 67 -7.50 4.76 -6.69
C GLY A 67 -6.71 3.79 -5.82
N ILE A 68 -5.64 4.27 -5.17
CA ILE A 68 -4.84 3.46 -4.22
C ILE A 68 -5.70 3.04 -3.01
N ALA A 69 -6.59 3.91 -2.50
CA ALA A 69 -7.49 3.58 -1.40
C ALA A 69 -8.39 2.38 -1.74
N PHE A 70 -8.91 2.32 -2.98
CA PHE A 70 -9.66 1.15 -3.46
C PHE A 70 -8.77 -0.09 -3.58
N SER A 71 -7.54 0.06 -4.06
CA SER A 71 -6.61 -1.06 -4.18
C SER A 71 -6.28 -1.68 -2.81
N HIS A 72 -6.26 -0.91 -1.74
CA HIS A 72 -6.11 -1.44 -0.38
C HIS A 72 -7.25 -2.37 0.06
N GLN A 73 -8.40 -2.34 -0.62
CA GLN A 73 -9.52 -3.24 -0.34
C GLN A 73 -9.33 -4.66 -0.92
N TYR A 74 -8.37 -4.88 -1.84
CA TYR A 74 -8.13 -6.23 -2.39
C TYR A 74 -7.85 -7.28 -1.31
N ARG A 75 -7.10 -6.92 -0.27
CA ARG A 75 -6.79 -7.83 0.84
C ARG A 75 -8.04 -8.26 1.63
N PHE A 76 -9.01 -7.37 1.79
CA PHE A 76 -10.28 -7.69 2.45
C PHE A 76 -11.18 -8.52 1.55
N ALA A 77 -11.24 -8.21 0.26
CA ALA A 77 -11.94 -9.04 -0.72
C ALA A 77 -11.37 -10.47 -0.76
N ALA A 78 -10.05 -10.64 -0.65
CA ALA A 78 -9.43 -11.95 -0.58
C ALA A 78 -9.80 -12.74 0.68
N VAL A 79 -10.01 -12.06 1.80
CA VAL A 79 -10.45 -12.71 3.05
C VAL A 79 -11.92 -13.16 2.99
N GLU A 80 -12.76 -12.44 2.23
CA GLU A 80 -14.18 -12.78 2.09
C GLU A 80 -14.43 -14.11 1.36
N VAL A 81 -13.43 -14.64 0.64
CA VAL A 81 -13.51 -15.90 -0.12
C VAL A 81 -12.85 -17.11 0.57
N VAL A 82 -12.35 -16.94 1.79
CA VAL A 82 -11.68 -17.99 2.56
C VAL A 82 -12.24 -18.07 3.97
N ASP A 83 -12.03 -19.22 4.65
CA ASP A 83 -12.34 -19.34 6.06
C ASP A 83 -11.50 -18.39 6.92
N LYS A 84 -12.05 -17.93 8.03
CA LYS A 84 -11.41 -16.95 8.93
C LYS A 84 -10.00 -17.36 9.38
N ASP A 85 -9.75 -18.64 9.57
CA ASP A 85 -8.43 -19.18 9.94
C ASP A 85 -7.37 -18.99 8.86
N TYR A 86 -7.78 -18.80 7.62
CA TYR A 86 -6.90 -18.54 6.47
C TYR A 86 -6.76 -17.07 6.13
N ALA A 87 -7.43 -16.16 6.83
CA ALA A 87 -7.36 -14.72 6.59
C ALA A 87 -5.91 -14.17 6.53
N PRO A 88 -4.99 -14.52 7.46
CA PRO A 88 -3.60 -14.06 7.39
C PRO A 88 -2.90 -14.53 6.11
N LYS A 89 -3.16 -15.77 5.68
CA LYS A 89 -2.57 -16.34 4.47
C LYS A 89 -3.11 -15.66 3.20
N ALA A 90 -4.41 -15.40 3.14
CA ALA A 90 -5.04 -14.70 2.01
C ALA A 90 -4.47 -13.29 1.85
N ILE A 91 -4.35 -12.52 2.94
CA ILE A 91 -3.72 -11.20 2.95
C ILE A 91 -2.26 -11.29 2.49
N SER A 92 -1.51 -12.28 2.99
CA SER A 92 -0.12 -12.49 2.60
C SER A 92 0.03 -12.74 1.10
N ILE A 93 -0.82 -13.57 0.50
CA ILE A 93 -0.77 -13.88 -0.94
C ILE A 93 -1.03 -12.62 -1.78
N ILE A 94 -2.02 -11.81 -1.41
CA ILE A 94 -2.29 -10.53 -2.10
C ILE A 94 -1.10 -9.59 -2.01
N LEU A 95 -0.46 -9.51 -0.85
CA LEU A 95 0.70 -8.63 -0.67
C LEU A 95 1.94 -9.11 -1.43
N LEU A 96 2.06 -10.41 -1.73
CA LEU A 96 3.15 -10.92 -2.57
C LEU A 96 3.18 -10.29 -3.97
N ALA A 97 2.02 -9.90 -4.53
CA ALA A 97 1.97 -9.16 -5.79
C ALA A 97 2.74 -7.83 -5.72
N GLY A 98 2.93 -7.28 -4.51
CA GLY A 98 3.78 -6.11 -4.27
C GLY A 98 5.24 -6.31 -4.68
N ILE A 99 5.75 -7.56 -4.65
CA ILE A 99 7.12 -7.85 -5.10
C ILE A 99 7.25 -7.57 -6.61
N GLY A 100 6.32 -8.07 -7.41
CA GLY A 100 6.29 -7.78 -8.84
C GLY A 100 6.25 -6.27 -9.12
N SER A 101 5.38 -5.55 -8.41
CA SER A 101 5.23 -4.10 -8.57
C SER A 101 6.48 -3.32 -8.14
N ALA A 102 7.25 -3.82 -7.15
CA ALA A 102 8.48 -3.19 -6.69
C ALA A 102 9.57 -3.10 -7.77
N PHE A 103 9.64 -4.11 -8.63
CA PHE A 103 10.61 -4.13 -9.73
C PHE A 103 10.02 -3.57 -11.02
N ILE A 104 8.79 -3.94 -11.36
CA ILE A 104 8.15 -3.54 -12.62
C ILE A 104 7.81 -2.04 -12.61
N GLY A 105 7.26 -1.52 -11.52
CA GLY A 105 6.78 -0.13 -11.43
C GLY A 105 7.86 0.92 -11.72
N PRO A 106 8.98 0.96 -10.96
CA PRO A 106 10.07 1.91 -11.20
C PRO A 106 10.70 1.77 -12.59
N ASN A 107 10.82 0.54 -13.11
CA ASN A 107 11.37 0.31 -14.44
C ASN A 107 10.46 0.87 -15.53
N ILE A 108 9.14 0.61 -15.47
CA ILE A 108 8.20 1.19 -16.41
C ILE A 108 8.23 2.71 -16.35
N ALA A 109 8.19 3.29 -15.14
CA ALA A 109 8.24 4.74 -14.96
C ALA A 109 9.53 5.35 -15.53
N ASN A 110 10.68 4.67 -15.36
CA ASN A 110 11.97 5.15 -15.88
C ASN A 110 12.08 5.02 -17.42
N ILE A 111 11.58 3.92 -17.99
CA ILE A 111 11.57 3.72 -19.44
C ILE A 111 10.66 4.74 -20.13
N SER A 112 9.48 4.99 -19.56
CA SER A 112 8.46 5.84 -20.17
C SER A 112 8.61 7.32 -19.87
N LYS A 113 9.49 7.74 -18.96
CA LYS A 113 9.61 9.16 -18.54
C LYS A 113 9.88 10.14 -19.67
N GLY A 114 10.58 9.70 -20.72
CA GLY A 114 10.97 10.51 -21.87
C GLY A 114 10.11 10.27 -23.12
N PHE A 115 8.97 9.58 -23.04
CA PHE A 115 8.13 9.30 -24.22
C PHE A 115 7.47 10.54 -24.81
N ILE A 116 7.32 11.59 -24.03
CA ILE A 116 6.84 12.88 -24.52
C ILE A 116 8.04 13.84 -24.55
N PRO A 117 8.48 14.29 -25.74
CA PRO A 117 9.53 15.29 -25.85
C PRO A 117 9.19 16.55 -25.05
N ASP A 118 10.20 17.18 -24.47
CA ASP A 118 10.13 18.41 -23.67
C ASP A 118 9.32 18.34 -22.36
N HIS A 119 8.58 17.22 -22.10
CA HIS A 119 7.75 17.05 -20.91
C HIS A 119 8.13 15.80 -20.11
N MET A 120 9.27 15.86 -19.41
CA MET A 120 9.79 14.75 -18.62
C MET A 120 8.76 14.26 -17.60
N TYR A 121 8.62 12.93 -17.45
CA TYR A 121 7.67 12.21 -16.60
C TYR A 121 6.19 12.22 -17.05
N ALA A 122 5.76 13.02 -18.02
CA ALA A 122 4.39 12.91 -18.55
C ALA A 122 4.12 11.52 -19.12
N GLY A 123 5.11 10.93 -19.82
CA GLY A 123 5.06 9.54 -20.30
C GLY A 123 4.91 8.50 -19.18
N SER A 124 5.48 8.72 -17.99
CA SER A 124 5.32 7.80 -16.85
C SER A 124 3.87 7.74 -16.37
N TYR A 125 3.15 8.86 -16.37
CA TYR A 125 1.73 8.88 -16.05
C TYR A 125 0.85 8.29 -17.14
N LEU A 126 1.24 8.40 -18.41
CA LEU A 126 0.58 7.66 -19.51
C LEU A 126 0.75 6.15 -19.34
N ALA A 127 1.94 5.69 -18.97
CA ALA A 127 2.16 4.28 -18.67
C ALA A 127 1.32 3.80 -17.49
N LEU A 128 1.16 4.62 -16.44
CA LEU A 128 0.26 4.33 -15.31
C LEU A 128 -1.20 4.23 -15.77
N ALA A 129 -1.66 5.10 -16.68
CA ALA A 129 -3.00 5.01 -17.25
C ALA A 129 -3.20 3.71 -18.02
N MET A 130 -2.23 3.28 -18.83
CA MET A 130 -2.29 2.00 -19.56
C MET A 130 -2.33 0.79 -18.61
N LEU A 131 -1.53 0.81 -17.53
CA LEU A 131 -1.57 -0.23 -16.49
C LEU A 131 -2.92 -0.27 -15.79
N SER A 132 -3.51 0.89 -15.51
CA SER A 132 -4.83 0.97 -14.87
C SER A 132 -5.93 0.39 -15.78
N ILE A 133 -5.92 0.67 -17.07
CA ILE A 133 -6.85 0.09 -18.03
C ILE A 133 -6.63 -1.43 -18.18
N SER A 134 -5.38 -1.89 -18.21
CA SER A 134 -5.11 -3.32 -18.29
C SER A 134 -5.65 -4.07 -17.06
N SER A 135 -5.53 -3.48 -15.87
CA SER A 135 -6.11 -4.05 -14.66
C SER A 135 -7.64 -4.16 -14.72
N THR A 136 -8.31 -3.20 -15.36
CA THR A 136 -9.77 -3.26 -15.61
C THR A 136 -10.14 -4.51 -16.41
N ILE A 137 -9.38 -4.87 -17.44
CA ILE A 137 -9.62 -6.06 -18.25
C ILE A 137 -9.58 -7.33 -17.39
N PHE A 138 -8.55 -7.46 -16.52
CA PHE A 138 -8.47 -8.60 -15.59
C PHE A 138 -9.63 -8.63 -14.59
N LEU A 139 -10.08 -7.46 -14.12
CA LEU A 139 -11.20 -7.36 -13.17
C LEU A 139 -12.54 -7.79 -13.76
N PHE A 140 -12.73 -7.76 -15.08
CA PHE A 140 -13.92 -8.34 -15.70
C PHE A 140 -14.05 -9.84 -15.47
N PHE A 141 -12.92 -10.56 -15.35
CA PHE A 141 -12.90 -11.99 -15.05
C PHE A 141 -13.04 -12.30 -13.55
N PHE A 142 -12.95 -11.29 -12.68
CA PHE A 142 -13.14 -11.48 -11.25
C PHE A 142 -14.58 -11.89 -10.95
N GLN A 143 -14.75 -13.01 -10.26
CA GLN A 143 -16.03 -13.51 -9.80
C GLN A 143 -16.21 -13.18 -8.32
N GLU A 144 -17.25 -12.41 -8.03
CA GLU A 144 -17.62 -12.19 -6.63
C GLU A 144 -18.18 -13.46 -6.02
N PRO A 145 -17.79 -13.78 -4.77
CA PRO A 145 -18.46 -14.85 -4.03
C PRO A 145 -19.96 -14.51 -3.95
N LYS A 146 -20.81 -15.49 -4.27
CA LYS A 146 -22.26 -15.33 -4.11
C LYS A 146 -22.50 -14.95 -2.64
N LYS A 147 -23.00 -13.74 -2.38
CA LYS A 147 -23.51 -13.37 -1.07
C LYS A 147 -24.54 -14.44 -0.72
N THR A 148 -24.23 -15.31 0.23
CA THR A 148 -25.23 -16.20 0.82
C THR A 148 -26.25 -15.28 1.46
N LEU A 149 -27.46 -15.22 0.91
CA LEU A 149 -28.59 -14.38 1.35
C LEU A 149 -28.98 -14.62 2.80
N ASN A 150 -28.33 -15.56 3.48
CA ASN A 150 -28.55 -15.92 4.87
C ASN A 150 -27.79 -15.06 5.90
N ASN A 151 -26.97 -14.14 5.50
CA ASN A 151 -26.52 -13.10 6.42
C ASN A 151 -27.59 -12.00 6.45
N GLN A 152 -28.64 -12.24 7.25
CA GLN A 152 -29.34 -11.15 7.90
C GLN A 152 -28.28 -10.12 8.27
N TYR A 153 -28.47 -8.88 7.79
CA TYR A 153 -27.74 -7.72 8.27
C TYR A 153 -27.87 -7.70 9.79
N LYS A 154 -27.00 -8.43 10.47
CA LYS A 154 -26.71 -8.12 11.86
C LYS A 154 -26.22 -6.69 11.79
N THR A 155 -27.01 -5.78 12.31
CA THR A 155 -26.65 -4.37 12.49
C THR A 155 -25.21 -4.37 12.94
N GLY A 156 -24.32 -3.87 12.07
CA GLY A 156 -22.89 -3.90 12.32
C GLY A 156 -22.65 -3.25 13.67
N ARG A 157 -21.71 -3.77 14.45
CA ARG A 157 -21.36 -3.20 15.74
C ARG A 157 -21.11 -1.70 15.59
N SER A 158 -21.59 -0.91 16.54
CA SER A 158 -21.37 0.53 16.56
C SER A 158 -19.86 0.84 16.55
N PHE A 159 -19.47 1.92 15.91
CA PHE A 159 -18.07 2.38 15.90
C PHE A 159 -17.50 2.48 17.33
N PHE A 160 -18.28 2.98 18.29
CA PHE A 160 -17.87 3.09 19.70
C PHE A 160 -17.70 1.71 20.36
N GLU A 161 -18.54 0.76 20.02
CA GLU A 161 -18.41 -0.63 20.51
C GLU A 161 -17.15 -1.30 19.98
N LEU A 162 -16.81 -1.09 18.71
CA LEU A 162 -15.55 -1.59 18.13
C LEU A 162 -14.33 -0.94 18.79
N MET A 163 -14.35 0.38 18.98
CA MET A 163 -13.26 1.12 19.63
C MET A 163 -13.08 0.74 21.11
N SER A 164 -14.09 0.17 21.76
CA SER A 164 -13.99 -0.34 23.13
C SER A 164 -13.31 -1.71 23.23
N GLN A 165 -13.07 -2.39 22.10
CA GLN A 165 -12.44 -3.72 22.09
C GLN A 165 -10.91 -3.60 22.08
N PRO A 166 -10.19 -4.11 23.09
CA PRO A 166 -8.72 -4.03 23.14
C PRO A 166 -8.03 -4.64 21.92
N ARG A 167 -8.57 -5.75 21.38
CA ARG A 167 -8.02 -6.40 20.19
C ARG A 167 -8.21 -5.56 18.92
N PHE A 168 -9.34 -4.87 18.80
CA PHE A 168 -9.57 -3.95 17.68
C PHE A 168 -8.58 -2.77 17.75
N LEU A 169 -8.40 -2.19 18.93
CA LEU A 169 -7.42 -1.12 19.13
C LEU A 169 -5.99 -1.60 18.83
N GLN A 170 -5.61 -2.80 19.30
CA GLN A 170 -4.31 -3.39 18.98
C GLN A 170 -4.11 -3.53 17.47
N ALA A 171 -5.10 -4.04 16.74
CA ALA A 171 -5.06 -4.20 15.29
C ALA A 171 -4.94 -2.85 14.56
N LEU A 172 -5.73 -1.86 14.99
CA LEU A 172 -5.76 -0.52 14.42
C LEU A 172 -4.43 0.18 14.64
N VAL A 173 -3.96 0.25 15.89
CA VAL A 173 -2.71 0.93 16.25
C VAL A 173 -1.52 0.27 15.55
N ALA A 174 -1.42 -1.07 15.56
CA ALA A 174 -0.32 -1.77 14.90
C ALA A 174 -0.25 -1.46 13.41
N SER A 175 -1.39 -1.52 12.71
CA SER A 175 -1.44 -1.25 11.25
C SER A 175 -1.18 0.21 10.93
N ALA A 176 -1.77 1.14 11.68
CA ALA A 176 -1.61 2.59 11.48
C ALA A 176 -0.16 3.03 11.76
N PHE A 177 0.40 2.57 12.88
CA PHE A 177 1.79 2.90 13.25
C PHE A 177 2.79 2.32 12.27
N ALA A 178 2.60 1.06 11.85
CA ALA A 178 3.45 0.45 10.81
C ALA A 178 3.48 1.29 9.55
N TYR A 179 2.32 1.73 9.09
CA TYR A 179 2.20 2.53 7.87
C TYR A 179 2.77 3.94 8.04
N ALA A 180 2.54 4.58 9.18
CA ALA A 180 3.04 5.93 9.48
C ALA A 180 4.58 5.95 9.51
N VAL A 181 5.22 5.04 10.26
CA VAL A 181 6.68 4.95 10.36
C VAL A 181 7.31 4.63 9.01
N MET A 182 6.75 3.66 8.28
CA MET A 182 7.22 3.28 6.95
C MET A 182 7.14 4.47 5.98
N THR A 183 6.01 5.16 5.92
CA THR A 183 5.82 6.29 5.00
C THR A 183 6.76 7.45 5.32
N PHE A 184 6.97 7.72 6.62
CA PHE A 184 7.90 8.76 7.07
C PHE A 184 9.33 8.46 6.62
N LEU A 185 9.85 7.27 6.92
CA LEU A 185 11.22 6.89 6.58
C LEU A 185 11.42 6.74 5.07
N MET A 186 10.46 6.17 4.34
CA MET A 186 10.49 6.08 2.87
C MET A 186 10.49 7.44 2.16
N THR A 187 9.98 8.48 2.82
CA THR A 187 10.02 9.84 2.27
C THR A 187 11.34 10.53 2.63
N ALA A 188 11.82 10.35 3.86
CA ALA A 188 13.04 11.00 4.34
C ALA A 188 14.32 10.37 3.77
N THR A 189 14.40 9.06 3.68
CA THR A 189 15.62 8.34 3.30
C THR A 189 16.18 8.72 1.92
N PRO A 190 15.41 8.77 0.82
CA PRO A 190 15.96 9.18 -0.49
C PRO A 190 16.51 10.60 -0.48
N ILE A 191 15.89 11.48 0.28
CA ILE A 191 16.33 12.87 0.44
C ILE A 191 17.67 12.89 1.19
N SER A 192 17.75 12.20 2.32
CA SER A 192 18.99 12.10 3.12
C SER A 192 20.11 11.47 2.32
N MET A 193 19.90 10.30 1.73
CA MET A 193 20.92 9.59 0.95
C MET A 193 21.46 10.42 -0.22
N HIS A 194 20.58 11.04 -1.00
CA HIS A 194 20.99 11.68 -2.26
C HIS A 194 21.42 13.13 -2.06
N LEU A 195 20.66 13.92 -1.30
CA LEU A 195 20.94 15.35 -1.14
C LEU A 195 21.93 15.66 -0.02
N MET A 196 21.88 14.92 1.10
CA MET A 196 22.76 15.17 2.25
C MET A 196 24.07 14.38 2.12
N GLU A 197 23.98 13.07 1.93
CA GLU A 197 25.14 12.17 1.90
C GLU A 197 25.74 11.99 0.50
N LYS A 198 25.17 12.62 -0.54
CA LYS A 198 25.63 12.57 -1.93
C LYS A 198 25.77 11.15 -2.50
N ILE A 199 25.01 10.20 -1.95
CA ILE A 199 24.95 8.83 -2.45
C ILE A 199 24.25 8.83 -3.82
N SER A 200 24.79 8.08 -4.77
CA SER A 200 24.26 8.06 -6.15
C SER A 200 22.80 7.62 -6.19
N LEU A 201 22.01 8.15 -7.15
CA LEU A 201 20.61 7.78 -7.36
C LEU A 201 20.42 6.28 -7.59
N SER A 202 21.38 5.63 -8.26
CA SER A 202 21.35 4.18 -8.49
C SER A 202 21.40 3.40 -7.16
N LYS A 203 22.33 3.77 -6.26
CA LYS A 203 22.44 3.16 -4.93
C LYS A 203 21.21 3.46 -4.07
N THR A 204 20.70 4.69 -4.11
CA THR A 204 19.46 5.06 -3.42
C THR A 204 18.27 4.23 -3.94
N GLY A 205 18.17 4.07 -5.25
CA GLY A 205 17.15 3.22 -5.87
C GLY A 205 17.23 1.76 -5.43
N LEU A 206 18.44 1.20 -5.35
CA LEU A 206 18.68 -0.17 -4.86
C LEU A 206 18.20 -0.35 -3.42
N VAL A 207 18.51 0.59 -2.52
CA VAL A 207 18.05 0.53 -1.13
C VAL A 207 16.53 0.53 -1.04
N ILE A 208 15.86 1.36 -1.84
CA ILE A 208 14.39 1.41 -1.90
C ILE A 208 13.82 0.09 -2.45
N GLN A 209 14.39 -0.47 -3.52
CA GLN A 209 13.95 -1.74 -4.09
C GLN A 209 14.08 -2.88 -3.09
N LEU A 210 15.19 -2.98 -2.38
CA LEU A 210 15.43 -4.01 -1.37
C LEU A 210 14.52 -3.82 -0.14
N HIS A 211 14.24 -2.57 0.25
CA HIS A 211 13.23 -2.28 1.27
C HIS A 211 11.85 -2.80 0.85
N ILE A 212 11.40 -2.50 -0.37
CA ILE A 212 10.10 -2.95 -0.86
C ILE A 212 10.07 -4.49 -0.95
N ALA A 213 11.17 -5.12 -1.38
CA ALA A 213 11.28 -6.58 -1.34
C ALA A 213 11.15 -7.10 0.10
N ALA A 214 11.80 -6.47 1.08
CA ALA A 214 11.69 -6.82 2.49
C ALA A 214 10.28 -6.56 3.09
N MET A 215 9.50 -5.62 2.53
CA MET A 215 8.10 -5.45 2.91
C MET A 215 7.21 -6.61 2.45
N PHE A 216 7.46 -7.18 1.28
CA PHE A 216 6.52 -8.13 0.67
C PHE A 216 7.00 -9.58 0.67
N LEU A 217 8.31 -9.85 0.53
CA LEU A 217 8.86 -11.20 0.49
C LEU A 217 8.53 -12.04 1.74
N PRO A 218 8.58 -11.49 2.98
CA PRO A 218 8.22 -12.25 4.17
C PRO A 218 6.76 -12.70 4.19
N SER A 219 5.89 -12.10 3.36
CA SER A 219 4.49 -12.52 3.24
C SER A 219 4.34 -13.99 2.84
N LEU A 220 5.36 -14.60 2.22
CA LEU A 220 5.42 -16.05 1.95
C LEU A 220 5.25 -16.89 3.23
N VAL A 221 5.76 -16.40 4.34
CA VAL A 221 5.78 -17.14 5.62
C VAL A 221 4.96 -16.46 6.72
N THR A 222 4.78 -15.14 6.68
CA THR A 222 4.14 -14.37 7.74
C THR A 222 2.73 -14.85 8.05
N GLY A 223 1.93 -15.17 7.03
CA GLY A 223 0.58 -15.71 7.23
C GLY A 223 0.59 -17.02 8.04
N ASN A 224 1.54 -17.92 7.78
CA ASN A 224 1.71 -19.17 8.52
C ASN A 224 2.26 -18.91 9.93
N LEU A 225 3.18 -17.95 10.09
CA LEU A 225 3.70 -17.55 11.40
C LEU A 225 2.60 -16.99 12.30
N VAL A 226 1.74 -16.14 11.75
CA VAL A 226 0.57 -15.60 12.48
C VAL A 226 -0.38 -16.73 12.89
N LYS A 227 -0.65 -17.68 12.00
CA LYS A 227 -1.50 -18.85 12.33
C LYS A 227 -0.88 -19.71 13.44
N ARG A 228 0.46 -19.89 13.44
CA ARG A 228 1.17 -20.75 14.40
C ARG A 228 1.41 -20.08 15.75
N PHE A 229 1.82 -18.83 15.76
CA PHE A 229 2.29 -18.11 16.96
C PHE A 229 1.29 -17.08 17.49
N GLY A 230 0.25 -16.75 16.70
CA GLY A 230 -0.74 -15.74 17.01
C GLY A 230 -0.33 -14.32 16.61
N HIS A 231 -1.32 -13.46 16.44
CA HIS A 231 -1.15 -12.08 15.95
C HIS A 231 -0.23 -11.25 16.85
N SER A 232 -0.45 -11.27 18.16
CA SER A 232 0.28 -10.40 19.10
C SER A 232 1.79 -10.67 19.10
N LYS A 233 2.23 -11.94 19.09
CA LYS A 233 3.65 -12.29 19.11
C LYS A 233 4.34 -11.78 17.84
N ILE A 234 3.70 -11.94 16.67
CA ILE A 234 4.27 -11.46 15.41
C ILE A 234 4.30 -9.93 15.37
N MET A 235 3.28 -9.24 15.92
CA MET A 235 3.32 -7.78 16.07
C MET A 235 4.49 -7.33 16.96
N TYR A 236 4.72 -7.97 18.11
CA TYR A 236 5.86 -7.64 18.97
C TYR A 236 7.21 -7.85 18.26
N THR A 237 7.34 -8.92 17.47
CA THR A 237 8.53 -9.10 16.64
C THR A 237 8.68 -7.96 15.64
N GLY A 238 7.60 -7.48 15.03
CA GLY A 238 7.62 -6.32 14.15
C GLY A 238 8.06 -5.04 14.84
N VAL A 239 7.62 -4.80 16.09
CA VAL A 239 8.08 -3.66 16.91
C VAL A 239 9.58 -3.77 17.20
N LEU A 240 10.08 -4.97 17.55
CA LEU A 240 11.52 -5.18 17.80
C LEU A 240 12.34 -4.87 16.55
N LEU A 241 11.86 -5.26 15.36
CA LEU A 241 12.53 -4.93 14.09
C LEU A 241 12.54 -3.41 13.81
N PHE A 242 11.49 -2.69 14.18
CA PHE A 242 11.50 -1.22 14.13
C PHE A 242 12.51 -0.60 15.10
N LEU A 243 12.67 -1.17 16.30
CA LEU A 243 13.71 -0.73 17.21
C LEU A 243 15.11 -0.95 16.62
N VAL A 244 15.35 -2.09 15.96
CA VAL A 244 16.60 -2.33 15.22
C VAL A 244 16.80 -1.29 14.13
N THR A 245 15.75 -0.94 13.38
CA THR A 245 15.82 0.16 12.39
C THR A 245 16.26 1.47 13.01
N ILE A 246 15.66 1.84 14.15
CA ILE A 246 16.02 3.08 14.87
C ILE A 246 17.49 3.03 15.32
N ILE A 247 17.89 1.95 15.98
CA ILE A 247 19.28 1.78 16.46
C ILE A 247 20.27 1.89 15.30
N THR A 248 20.01 1.19 14.19
CA THR A 248 20.88 1.24 13.01
C THR A 248 20.96 2.64 12.41
N SER A 249 19.85 3.40 12.44
CA SER A 249 19.80 4.77 11.92
C SER A 249 20.54 5.79 12.79
N LEU A 250 20.88 5.45 14.04
CA LEU A 250 21.69 6.31 14.94
C LEU A 250 23.19 6.21 14.66
N PHE A 251 23.63 5.19 13.92
CA PHE A 251 25.03 5.08 13.51
C PHE A 251 25.35 5.96 12.30
N GLU A 252 26.59 5.83 11.81
CA GLU A 252 27.08 6.58 10.66
C GLU A 252 26.14 6.49 9.45
N GLN A 253 25.90 7.62 8.79
CA GLN A 253 25.01 7.73 7.64
C GLN A 253 25.73 7.29 6.35
N ASN A 254 25.92 5.97 6.19
CA ASN A 254 26.53 5.37 5.02
C ASN A 254 25.55 4.42 4.29
N PHE A 255 25.92 3.99 3.08
CA PHE A 255 25.09 3.12 2.26
C PHE A 255 24.63 1.85 2.98
N ASN A 256 25.54 1.19 3.72
CA ASN A 256 25.22 -0.08 4.37
C ASN A 256 24.24 0.10 5.53
N ASN A 257 24.38 1.16 6.30
CA ASN A 257 23.47 1.45 7.42
C ASN A 257 22.06 1.83 6.91
N TYR A 258 21.95 2.62 5.83
CA TYR A 258 20.65 2.85 5.18
C TYR A 258 20.03 1.55 4.69
N LEU A 259 20.82 0.70 4.02
CA LEU A 259 20.35 -0.58 3.49
C LEU A 259 19.82 -1.49 4.62
N ILE A 260 20.61 -1.69 5.68
CA ILE A 260 20.24 -2.53 6.81
C ILE A 260 19.01 -1.97 7.52
N ALA A 261 18.99 -0.66 7.82
CA ALA A 261 17.86 0.00 8.47
C ALA A 261 16.57 -0.18 7.67
N LEU A 262 16.61 0.01 6.34
CA LEU A 262 15.43 -0.10 5.52
C LEU A 262 14.97 -1.55 5.30
N ILE A 263 15.89 -2.53 5.29
CA ILE A 263 15.50 -3.95 5.28
C ILE A 263 14.74 -4.29 6.57
N PHE A 264 15.24 -3.92 7.74
CA PHE A 264 14.55 -4.16 9.01
C PHE A 264 13.23 -3.39 9.11
N LEU A 265 13.17 -2.18 8.57
CA LEU A 265 11.92 -1.42 8.45
C LEU A 265 10.87 -2.19 7.62
N GLY A 266 11.28 -2.74 6.48
CA GLY A 266 10.39 -3.53 5.62
C GLY A 266 9.86 -4.78 6.29
N LEU A 267 10.74 -5.55 6.94
CA LEU A 267 10.39 -6.75 7.72
C LEU A 267 9.42 -6.41 8.86
N GLY A 268 9.74 -5.37 9.64
CA GLY A 268 8.91 -4.91 10.75
C GLY A 268 7.53 -4.46 10.29
N TRP A 269 7.47 -3.71 9.18
CA TRP A 269 6.21 -3.31 8.56
C TRP A 269 5.37 -4.52 8.16
N ASN A 270 5.97 -5.50 7.49
CA ASN A 270 5.25 -6.71 7.07
C ASN A 270 4.59 -7.42 8.26
N PHE A 271 5.35 -7.64 9.34
CA PHE A 271 4.84 -8.35 10.52
C PHE A 271 3.73 -7.57 11.24
N LEU A 272 3.89 -6.27 11.42
CA LEU A 272 2.87 -5.43 12.04
C LEU A 272 1.62 -5.31 11.17
N PHE A 273 1.80 -5.07 9.86
CA PHE A 273 0.69 -4.78 8.96
C PHE A 273 -0.16 -6.00 8.63
N ILE A 274 0.46 -7.17 8.35
CA ILE A 274 -0.28 -8.41 8.10
C ILE A 274 -0.99 -8.86 9.37
N SER A 275 -0.30 -8.86 10.52
CA SER A 275 -0.89 -9.27 11.78
C SER A 275 -2.01 -8.31 12.20
N GLY A 276 -1.81 -7.00 12.04
CA GLY A 276 -2.81 -5.99 12.37
C GLY A 276 -4.05 -6.10 11.49
N THR A 277 -3.87 -6.12 10.18
CA THR A 277 -5.01 -6.19 9.24
C THR A 277 -5.76 -7.51 9.32
N SER A 278 -5.09 -8.64 9.56
CA SER A 278 -5.76 -9.92 9.74
C SER A 278 -6.49 -10.03 11.11
N LEU A 279 -5.93 -9.45 12.16
CA LEU A 279 -6.61 -9.36 13.46
C LEU A 279 -7.85 -8.46 13.36
N LEU A 280 -7.75 -7.35 12.61
CA LEU A 280 -8.88 -6.44 12.40
C LEU A 280 -10.10 -7.18 11.82
N VAL A 281 -9.89 -8.06 10.84
CA VAL A 281 -10.95 -8.87 10.21
C VAL A 281 -11.62 -9.83 11.21
N LEU A 282 -10.93 -10.26 12.27
CA LEU A 282 -11.50 -11.14 13.31
C LEU A 282 -12.31 -10.39 14.36
N CYS A 283 -12.26 -9.05 14.39
CA CYS A 283 -12.92 -8.23 15.40
C CYS A 283 -14.35 -7.82 15.02
N TYR A 284 -14.77 -7.97 13.75
CA TYR A 284 -16.14 -7.68 13.28
C TYR A 284 -16.77 -8.78 12.45
#